data_f3b767b40866691ee27f729a954345dc
#
_entry.id   f3b767b40866691ee27f729a954345dc
#
_cell.length_a   1.000
_cell.length_b   1.000
_cell.length_c   1.000
_cell.angle_alpha   90.00
_cell.angle_beta   90.00
_cell.angle_gamma   90.00
#
_symmetry.space_group_name_H-M   'P 1'
#
loop_
_entity.id
_entity.type
_entity.pdbx_description
1 polymer ?
#
loop_
_entity_poly.entity_id
_entity_poly.type
_entity_poly.pdbx_seq_one_letter_code
_entity_poly.pdbx_strand_id
1 'polypeptide(L)'
;MMNEFELINHYFNWPLSDPSIELGVGDDAALFEIDADCQIVTSTDTLSEGVHFFKDVLPGDIAYKSLAVNLSDIAAMGAKAKYFTLSLTLPKLDEIWLQEFSESLKEASEFFKVSLIGGDTTKGPLNITITIMGVVQKSKAIKRSGAKNGDHIYVSGDLGDAALCLKKMNEGIKPNSSVLNKLNKPVPRIKLGPALINIASACIDVSDGLEQDLTHILRASKVGAILDSESLPLSDSVQDYLKTSQDLGLPLCGGDDYELCFTSDQSHQAEIKKLSESLNIRITKIGVINNSQTLEIRGYEGSSKSYQHF
;
A
#
# COMPACT_ATOMS: atom_id res chain seq x y z
N MET A 1 -6.49 22.46 29.66
CA MET A 1 -6.84 21.26 28.86
C MET A 1 -6.96 21.76 27.42
N MET A 2 -6.14 21.23 26.53
CA MET A 2 -6.08 21.66 25.13
C MET A 2 -7.44 21.37 24.46
N ASN A 3 -8.02 22.34 23.76
CA ASN A 3 -9.21 22.12 22.96
C ASN A 3 -8.84 21.57 21.58
N GLU A 4 -9.85 21.20 20.78
CA GLU A 4 -9.66 20.60 19.45
C GLU A 4 -8.84 21.49 18.50
N PHE A 5 -9.16 22.79 18.42
CA PHE A 5 -8.43 23.73 17.56
C PHE A 5 -6.99 23.94 18.01
N GLU A 6 -6.75 24.02 19.32
CA GLU A 6 -5.40 24.08 19.88
C GLU A 6 -4.60 22.81 19.55
N LEU A 7 -5.22 21.63 19.61
CA LEU A 7 -4.63 20.35 19.25
C LEU A 7 -4.25 20.34 17.76
N ILE A 8 -5.19 20.63 16.87
CA ILE A 8 -4.96 20.67 15.41
C ILE A 8 -3.81 21.63 15.09
N ASN A 9 -3.88 22.83 15.64
CA ASN A 9 -2.85 23.85 15.37
C ASN A 9 -1.46 23.44 15.91
N HIS A 10 -1.39 22.78 17.06
CA HIS A 10 -0.13 22.37 17.67
C HIS A 10 0.53 21.16 16.97
N TYR A 11 -0.27 20.14 16.63
CA TYR A 11 0.27 18.87 16.11
C TYR A 11 0.23 18.73 14.61
N PHE A 12 -0.68 19.40 13.90
CA PHE A 12 -0.97 19.15 12.49
C PHE A 12 -0.90 20.37 11.58
N ASN A 13 -0.75 21.57 12.10
CA ASN A 13 -0.55 22.78 11.27
C ASN A 13 0.93 22.96 10.94
N TRP A 14 1.39 22.26 9.91
CA TRP A 14 2.78 22.29 9.45
C TRP A 14 2.98 23.30 8.32
N PRO A 15 4.22 23.86 8.17
CA PRO A 15 4.54 24.69 7.02
C PRO A 15 4.31 23.95 5.69
N LEU A 16 3.58 24.56 4.78
CA LEU A 16 3.33 24.02 3.45
C LEU A 16 4.58 24.19 2.58
N SER A 17 5.05 23.11 1.97
CA SER A 17 6.23 23.10 1.09
C SER A 17 5.88 23.04 -0.40
N ASP A 18 4.64 22.63 -0.76
CA ASP A 18 4.19 22.54 -2.15
C ASP A 18 3.57 23.87 -2.58
N PRO A 19 4.14 24.58 -3.56
CA PRO A 19 3.64 25.89 -3.98
C PRO A 19 2.27 25.86 -4.67
N SER A 20 1.77 24.69 -5.04
CA SER A 20 0.42 24.54 -5.59
C SER A 20 -0.68 24.60 -4.52
N ILE A 21 -0.33 24.59 -3.24
CA ILE A 21 -1.29 24.75 -2.13
C ILE A 21 -1.37 26.23 -1.78
N GLU A 22 -2.52 26.83 -2.03
CA GLU A 22 -2.83 28.21 -1.64
C GLU A 22 -3.27 28.27 -0.18
N LEU A 23 -4.08 27.29 0.26
CA LEU A 23 -4.66 27.22 1.59
C LEU A 23 -4.65 25.78 2.11
N GLY A 24 -4.15 25.57 3.32
CA GLY A 24 -4.08 24.26 3.97
C GLY A 24 -4.86 24.19 5.29
N VAL A 25 -4.25 23.54 6.31
CA VAL A 25 -4.85 23.44 7.65
C VAL A 25 -5.08 24.83 8.26
N GLY A 26 -6.28 25.08 8.79
CA GLY A 26 -6.63 26.31 9.52
C GLY A 26 -7.79 27.11 8.93
N ASP A 27 -8.36 26.68 7.82
CA ASP A 27 -9.60 27.22 7.24
C ASP A 27 -10.62 26.09 7.03
N ASP A 28 -11.84 26.42 6.58
CA ASP A 28 -12.93 25.45 6.37
C ASP A 28 -12.60 24.38 5.33
N ALA A 29 -11.72 24.69 4.38
CA ALA A 29 -11.27 23.75 3.34
C ALA A 29 -9.88 24.12 2.82
N ALA A 30 -9.20 23.13 2.25
CA ALA A 30 -7.94 23.35 1.53
C ALA A 30 -8.20 23.88 0.11
N LEU A 31 -7.29 24.75 -0.38
CA LEU A 31 -7.31 25.26 -1.74
C LEU A 31 -5.97 24.98 -2.41
N PHE A 32 -6.01 24.29 -3.54
CA PHE A 32 -4.81 23.94 -4.31
C PHE A 32 -5.09 23.85 -5.81
N GLU A 33 -4.06 24.05 -6.60
CA GLU A 33 -4.11 23.97 -8.05
C GLU A 33 -3.53 22.64 -8.56
N ILE A 34 -4.05 22.16 -9.70
CA ILE A 34 -3.50 21.06 -10.46
C ILE A 34 -3.29 21.47 -11.91
N ASP A 35 -2.27 20.90 -12.56
CA ASP A 35 -2.04 21.13 -13.97
C ASP A 35 -3.24 20.74 -14.83
N ALA A 36 -3.57 21.56 -15.84
CA ALA A 36 -4.73 21.37 -16.71
C ALA A 36 -4.72 20.03 -17.47
N ASP A 37 -3.53 19.45 -17.71
CA ASP A 37 -3.35 18.17 -18.41
C ASP A 37 -3.33 16.95 -17.48
N CYS A 38 -3.58 17.14 -16.18
CA CYS A 38 -3.62 16.08 -15.19
C CYS A 38 -5.05 15.71 -14.78
N GLN A 39 -5.16 14.54 -14.18
CA GLN A 39 -6.33 14.03 -13.46
C GLN A 39 -5.96 13.80 -12.00
N ILE A 40 -6.89 14.00 -11.09
CA ILE A 40 -6.75 13.63 -9.68
C ILE A 40 -7.05 12.15 -9.56
N VAL A 41 -6.19 11.44 -8.83
CA VAL A 41 -6.40 10.09 -8.31
C VAL A 41 -6.56 10.23 -6.79
N THR A 42 -7.61 9.67 -6.23
CA THR A 42 -7.85 9.72 -4.78
C THR A 42 -8.22 8.34 -4.25
N SER A 43 -7.73 8.02 -3.06
CA SER A 43 -8.09 6.84 -2.29
C SER A 43 -8.29 7.21 -0.82
N THR A 44 -8.96 6.33 -0.08
CA THR A 44 -9.19 6.51 1.35
C THR A 44 -9.11 5.17 2.06
N ASP A 45 -8.20 5.07 3.03
CA ASP A 45 -8.08 3.93 3.92
C ASP A 45 -8.26 4.33 5.38
N THR A 46 -8.84 3.41 6.14
CA THR A 46 -9.06 3.53 7.56
C THR A 46 -8.36 2.42 8.33
N LEU A 47 -7.53 2.80 9.27
CA LEU A 47 -6.87 1.88 10.20
C LEU A 47 -7.53 1.97 11.59
N SER A 48 -8.02 0.83 12.07
CA SER A 48 -8.70 0.72 13.37
C SER A 48 -7.89 -0.16 14.32
N GLU A 49 -7.78 0.28 15.60
CA GLU A 49 -7.16 -0.53 16.66
C GLU A 49 -7.87 -1.88 16.80
N GLY A 50 -7.09 -2.96 16.92
CA GLY A 50 -7.60 -4.32 17.06
C GLY A 50 -8.03 -4.99 15.74
N VAL A 51 -8.01 -4.27 14.62
CA VAL A 51 -8.28 -4.79 13.28
C VAL A 51 -7.02 -4.72 12.42
N HIS A 52 -6.47 -3.54 12.23
CA HIS A 52 -5.34 -3.27 11.35
C HIS A 52 -4.00 -3.12 12.07
N PHE A 53 -4.04 -2.91 13.39
CA PHE A 53 -2.86 -2.86 14.25
C PHE A 53 -3.21 -3.28 15.69
N PHE A 54 -2.23 -3.84 16.40
CA PHE A 54 -2.40 -4.23 17.79
C PHE A 54 -2.33 -2.99 18.71
N LYS A 55 -2.91 -3.13 19.90
CA LYS A 55 -3.03 -2.04 20.88
C LYS A 55 -1.69 -1.48 21.37
N ASP A 56 -0.64 -2.29 21.34
CA ASP A 56 0.71 -1.98 21.83
C ASP A 56 1.68 -1.52 20.72
N VAL A 57 1.17 -1.31 19.51
CA VAL A 57 1.98 -0.73 18.42
C VAL A 57 2.29 0.72 18.73
N LEU A 58 3.54 1.13 18.47
CA LEU A 58 4.01 2.49 18.71
C LEU A 58 3.24 3.53 17.89
N PRO A 59 2.91 4.68 18.46
CA PRO A 59 2.18 5.74 17.75
C PRO A 59 2.85 6.15 16.42
N GLY A 60 4.18 6.21 16.42
CA GLY A 60 4.94 6.53 15.22
C GLY A 60 4.84 5.48 14.12
N ASP A 61 4.78 4.18 14.48
CA ASP A 61 4.58 3.11 13.50
C ASP A 61 3.17 3.13 12.92
N ILE A 62 2.16 3.43 13.74
CA ILE A 62 0.76 3.60 13.31
C ILE A 62 0.68 4.78 12.31
N ALA A 63 1.28 5.91 12.64
CA ALA A 63 1.31 7.09 11.78
C ALA A 63 1.94 6.80 10.41
N TYR A 64 3.12 6.16 10.41
CA TYR A 64 3.79 5.78 9.18
C TYR A 64 2.96 4.82 8.35
N LYS A 65 2.44 3.73 8.95
CA LYS A 65 1.62 2.73 8.26
C LYS A 65 0.38 3.37 7.65
N SER A 66 -0.31 4.24 8.40
CA SER A 66 -1.53 4.91 7.92
C SER A 66 -1.30 5.72 6.64
N LEU A 67 -0.14 6.37 6.51
CA LEU A 67 0.22 7.09 5.29
C LEU A 67 0.70 6.14 4.19
N ALA A 68 1.50 5.13 4.53
CA ALA A 68 2.13 4.23 3.58
C ALA A 68 1.11 3.37 2.81
N VAL A 69 0.06 2.88 3.48
CA VAL A 69 -0.99 2.06 2.83
C VAL A 69 -1.72 2.87 1.76
N ASN A 70 -2.10 4.09 2.07
CA ASN A 70 -2.74 5.01 1.12
C ASN A 70 -1.82 5.39 -0.06
N LEU A 71 -0.52 5.55 0.20
CA LEU A 71 0.48 5.79 -0.86
C LEU A 71 0.59 4.60 -1.82
N SER A 72 0.35 3.39 -1.35
CA SER A 72 0.35 2.17 -2.14
C SER A 72 -0.73 2.20 -3.23
N ASP A 73 -1.95 2.61 -2.89
CA ASP A 73 -3.04 2.79 -3.86
C ASP A 73 -2.68 3.79 -4.97
N ILE A 74 -2.11 4.92 -4.58
CA ILE A 74 -1.69 5.95 -5.55
C ILE A 74 -0.59 5.40 -6.47
N ALA A 75 0.34 4.62 -5.92
CA ALA A 75 1.38 3.96 -6.72
C ALA A 75 0.79 2.94 -7.69
N ALA A 76 -0.18 2.12 -7.26
CA ALA A 76 -0.85 1.15 -8.11
C ALA A 76 -1.54 1.78 -9.33
N MET A 77 -2.01 3.02 -9.19
CA MET A 77 -2.61 3.80 -10.27
C MET A 77 -1.58 4.52 -11.17
N GLY A 78 -0.28 4.36 -10.92
CA GLY A 78 0.78 5.06 -11.63
C GLY A 78 0.81 6.58 -11.36
N ALA A 79 0.13 7.03 -10.32
CA ALA A 79 0.02 8.43 -9.98
C ALA A 79 1.15 8.89 -9.05
N LYS A 80 1.44 10.20 -9.07
CA LYS A 80 2.32 10.85 -8.12
C LYS A 80 1.48 11.41 -6.97
N ALA A 81 1.67 10.86 -5.77
CA ALA A 81 1.01 11.37 -4.56
C ALA A 81 1.43 12.84 -4.29
N LYS A 82 0.49 13.66 -3.81
CA LYS A 82 0.68 15.09 -3.58
C LYS A 82 0.14 15.55 -2.22
N TYR A 83 -1.11 15.23 -1.90
CA TYR A 83 -1.80 15.77 -0.76
C TYR A 83 -2.54 14.68 0.01
N PHE A 84 -2.74 14.90 1.30
CA PHE A 84 -3.63 14.05 2.08
C PHE A 84 -4.39 14.84 3.14
N THR A 85 -5.53 14.31 3.56
CA THR A 85 -6.25 14.75 4.75
C THR A 85 -6.23 13.65 5.79
N LEU A 86 -6.27 14.03 7.07
CA LEU A 86 -6.27 13.13 8.22
C LEU A 86 -7.55 13.30 9.02
N SER A 87 -8.35 12.24 9.15
CA SER A 87 -9.40 12.17 10.16
C SER A 87 -8.95 11.25 11.30
N LEU A 88 -8.76 11.82 12.48
CA LEU A 88 -8.22 11.15 13.65
C LEU A 88 -9.25 11.06 14.77
N THR A 89 -9.62 9.84 15.16
CA THR A 89 -10.49 9.60 16.30
C THR A 89 -9.67 9.07 17.46
N LEU A 90 -9.75 9.71 18.62
CA LEU A 90 -8.99 9.39 19.83
C LEU A 90 -9.90 9.03 21.01
N PRO A 91 -9.60 7.98 21.80
CA PRO A 91 -10.37 7.65 22.98
C PRO A 91 -10.20 8.67 24.12
N LYS A 92 -9.05 9.30 24.18
CA LYS A 92 -8.66 10.33 25.15
C LYS A 92 -7.59 11.23 24.57
N LEU A 93 -7.45 12.43 25.13
CA LEU A 93 -6.31 13.28 24.86
C LEU A 93 -5.07 12.69 25.59
N ASP A 94 -4.07 12.32 24.82
CA ASP A 94 -2.78 11.81 25.31
C ASP A 94 -1.66 12.53 24.55
N GLU A 95 -1.05 13.51 25.23
CA GLU A 95 -0.09 14.41 24.61
C GLU A 95 1.19 13.68 24.15
N ILE A 96 1.62 12.65 24.88
CA ILE A 96 2.81 11.85 24.52
C ILE A 96 2.50 11.06 23.24
N TRP A 97 1.36 10.38 23.20
CA TRP A 97 0.91 9.63 22.02
C TRP A 97 0.78 10.53 20.79
N LEU A 98 0.17 11.71 20.95
CA LEU A 98 -0.02 12.68 19.88
C LEU A 98 1.29 13.25 19.36
N GLN A 99 2.24 13.52 20.25
CA GLN A 99 3.57 14.00 19.87
C GLN A 99 4.29 12.98 18.99
N GLU A 100 4.38 11.73 19.44
CA GLU A 100 5.04 10.66 18.68
C GLU A 100 4.33 10.38 17.35
N PHE A 101 2.99 10.36 17.33
CA PHE A 101 2.20 10.16 16.12
C PHE A 101 2.42 11.28 15.11
N SER A 102 2.26 12.54 15.54
CA SER A 102 2.35 13.68 14.64
C SER A 102 3.76 13.93 14.11
N GLU A 103 4.79 13.72 14.93
CA GLU A 103 6.19 13.81 14.48
C GLU A 103 6.51 12.77 13.42
N SER A 104 6.14 11.51 13.66
CA SER A 104 6.38 10.43 12.69
C SER A 104 5.56 10.63 11.41
N LEU A 105 4.30 11.10 11.50
CA LEU A 105 3.49 11.40 10.32
C LEU A 105 4.12 12.53 9.51
N LYS A 106 4.63 13.56 10.18
CA LYS A 106 5.33 14.67 9.53
C LYS A 106 6.59 14.20 8.82
N GLU A 107 7.45 13.44 9.50
CA GLU A 107 8.67 12.87 8.92
C GLU A 107 8.35 12.00 7.69
N ALA A 108 7.33 11.14 7.79
CA ALA A 108 6.88 10.33 6.67
C ALA A 108 6.36 11.20 5.50
N SER A 109 5.58 12.25 5.79
CA SER A 109 5.07 13.17 4.77
C SER A 109 6.18 13.91 4.03
N GLU A 110 7.20 14.36 4.74
CA GLU A 110 8.40 15.00 4.18
C GLU A 110 9.22 14.01 3.32
N PHE A 111 9.42 12.78 3.84
CA PHE A 111 10.14 11.72 3.12
C PHE A 111 9.46 11.34 1.81
N PHE A 112 8.15 11.17 1.83
CA PHE A 112 7.34 10.82 0.64
C PHE A 112 6.97 12.04 -0.21
N LYS A 113 7.27 13.26 0.26
CA LYS A 113 6.96 14.54 -0.41
C LYS A 113 5.47 14.71 -0.68
N VAL A 114 4.66 14.45 0.33
CA VAL A 114 3.22 14.68 0.33
C VAL A 114 2.86 15.66 1.44
N SER A 115 1.83 16.46 1.25
CA SER A 115 1.45 17.53 2.20
C SER A 115 0.13 17.21 2.87
N LEU A 116 0.08 17.34 4.21
CA LEU A 116 -1.18 17.38 4.96
C LEU A 116 -1.87 18.72 4.67
N ILE A 117 -3.09 18.67 4.13
CA ILE A 117 -3.83 19.87 3.71
C ILE A 117 -5.09 20.11 4.53
N GLY A 118 -5.50 19.19 5.39
CA GLY A 118 -6.70 19.33 6.21
C GLY A 118 -7.04 18.05 6.94
N GLY A 119 -8.18 18.01 7.60
CA GLY A 119 -8.66 16.84 8.30
C GLY A 119 -9.64 17.16 9.40
N ASP A 120 -9.83 16.22 10.30
CA ASP A 120 -10.74 16.32 11.44
C ASP A 120 -10.16 15.57 12.65
N THR A 121 -10.48 16.00 13.86
CA THR A 121 -10.09 15.31 15.08
C THR A 121 -11.29 15.19 16.01
N THR A 122 -11.65 13.96 16.39
CA THR A 122 -12.83 13.71 17.21
C THR A 122 -12.57 12.70 18.32
N LYS A 123 -13.52 12.55 19.23
CA LYS A 123 -13.43 11.60 20.34
C LYS A 123 -14.18 10.31 20.01
N GLY A 124 -13.53 9.16 20.17
CA GLY A 124 -14.11 7.83 19.97
C GLY A 124 -13.06 6.73 20.07
N PRO A 125 -13.34 5.49 19.68
CA PRO A 125 -12.33 4.43 19.57
C PRO A 125 -11.21 4.86 18.62
N LEU A 126 -9.96 4.44 18.91
CA LEU A 126 -8.81 4.84 18.10
C LEU A 126 -8.97 4.40 16.65
N ASN A 127 -9.00 5.39 15.76
CA ASN A 127 -9.23 5.20 14.35
C ASN A 127 -8.49 6.30 13.56
N ILE A 128 -7.81 5.91 12.51
CA ILE A 128 -7.04 6.81 11.65
C ILE A 128 -7.53 6.63 10.23
N THR A 129 -8.12 7.66 9.65
CA THR A 129 -8.52 7.68 8.24
C THR A 129 -7.69 8.69 7.49
N ILE A 130 -7.02 8.27 6.44
CA ILE A 130 -6.33 9.15 5.51
C ILE A 130 -7.05 9.11 4.17
N THR A 131 -7.37 10.28 3.63
CA THR A 131 -7.74 10.42 2.22
C THR A 131 -6.56 11.03 1.49
N ILE A 132 -6.01 10.30 0.56
CA ILE A 132 -4.84 10.72 -0.23
C ILE A 132 -5.25 11.14 -1.63
N MET A 133 -4.54 12.12 -2.16
CA MET A 133 -4.72 12.63 -3.51
C MET A 133 -3.38 12.64 -4.25
N GLY A 134 -3.41 12.12 -5.46
CA GLY A 134 -2.29 12.14 -6.38
C GLY A 134 -2.70 12.70 -7.73
N VAL A 135 -1.71 12.95 -8.58
CA VAL A 135 -1.92 13.43 -9.95
C VAL A 135 -1.30 12.48 -10.95
N VAL A 136 -1.96 12.31 -12.07
CA VAL A 136 -1.48 11.56 -13.24
C VAL A 136 -1.89 12.29 -14.50
N GLN A 137 -1.09 12.21 -15.56
CA GLN A 137 -1.47 12.78 -16.86
C GLN A 137 -2.78 12.16 -17.36
N LYS A 138 -3.60 12.96 -18.03
CA LYS A 138 -4.88 12.48 -18.60
C LYS A 138 -4.69 11.22 -19.42
N SER A 139 -5.56 10.23 -19.17
CA SER A 139 -5.56 8.92 -19.85
C SER A 139 -4.32 8.04 -19.60
N LYS A 140 -3.47 8.37 -18.62
CA LYS A 140 -2.26 7.58 -18.29
C LYS A 140 -2.38 6.77 -16.99
N ALA A 141 -3.46 6.94 -16.23
CA ALA A 141 -3.68 6.14 -15.04
C ALA A 141 -3.68 4.64 -15.38
N ILE A 142 -2.88 3.87 -14.67
CA ILE A 142 -2.90 2.41 -14.74
C ILE A 142 -4.13 1.93 -13.98
N LYS A 143 -4.83 0.95 -14.51
CA LYS A 143 -6.08 0.43 -13.94
C LYS A 143 -5.94 -1.04 -13.63
N ARG A 144 -6.85 -1.59 -12.85
CA ARG A 144 -7.02 -3.04 -12.70
C ARG A 144 -7.47 -3.72 -14.01
N SER A 145 -8.11 -2.98 -14.92
CA SER A 145 -8.50 -3.45 -16.24
C SER A 145 -7.44 -3.14 -17.29
N GLY A 146 -7.21 -4.06 -18.23
CA GLY A 146 -6.28 -3.84 -19.34
C GLY A 146 -5.31 -5.00 -19.59
N ALA A 147 -5.28 -6.00 -18.70
CA ALA A 147 -4.49 -7.21 -18.89
C ALA A 147 -4.98 -7.98 -20.13
N LYS A 148 -4.05 -8.54 -20.90
CA LYS A 148 -4.31 -9.24 -22.17
C LYS A 148 -3.71 -10.64 -22.13
N ASN A 149 -4.31 -11.54 -22.88
CA ASN A 149 -3.76 -12.88 -23.09
C ASN A 149 -2.31 -12.81 -23.59
N GLY A 150 -1.42 -13.53 -22.91
CA GLY A 150 0.03 -13.52 -23.18
C GLY A 150 0.83 -12.52 -22.38
N ASP A 151 0.19 -11.56 -21.68
CA ASP A 151 0.89 -10.67 -20.75
C ASP A 151 1.56 -11.48 -19.65
N HIS A 152 2.78 -11.08 -19.28
CA HIS A 152 3.46 -11.60 -18.10
C HIS A 152 2.92 -10.93 -16.84
N ILE A 153 2.83 -11.69 -15.76
CA ILE A 153 2.45 -11.19 -14.43
C ILE A 153 3.72 -10.99 -13.62
N TYR A 154 3.85 -9.82 -13.04
CA TYR A 154 4.99 -9.42 -12.20
C TYR A 154 4.53 -9.01 -10.81
N VAL A 155 5.39 -9.20 -9.82
CA VAL A 155 5.22 -8.62 -8.49
C VAL A 155 6.52 -7.95 -8.05
N SER A 156 6.41 -6.82 -7.36
CA SER A 156 7.56 -6.15 -6.75
C SER A 156 7.86 -6.70 -5.36
N GLY A 157 9.10 -6.54 -4.90
CA GLY A 157 9.54 -6.91 -3.54
C GLY A 157 9.40 -8.39 -3.20
N ASP A 158 9.14 -8.68 -1.93
CA ASP A 158 8.95 -10.02 -1.37
C ASP A 158 7.56 -10.11 -0.74
N LEU A 159 6.95 -11.30 -0.75
CA LEU A 159 5.59 -11.56 -0.28
C LEU A 159 5.57 -12.37 1.02
N GLY A 160 4.57 -12.11 1.86
CA GLY A 160 4.23 -12.89 3.04
C GLY A 160 4.97 -12.52 4.31
N ASP A 161 5.87 -11.54 4.32
CA ASP A 161 6.58 -11.12 5.52
C ASP A 161 5.63 -10.55 6.59
N ALA A 162 4.69 -9.70 6.20
CA ALA A 162 3.70 -9.13 7.11
C ALA A 162 2.77 -10.22 7.67
N ALA A 163 2.31 -11.13 6.82
CA ALA A 163 1.50 -12.28 7.22
C ALA A 163 2.26 -13.20 8.19
N LEU A 164 3.56 -13.45 7.95
CA LEU A 164 4.41 -14.21 8.87
C LEU A 164 4.55 -13.52 10.23
N CYS A 165 4.68 -12.18 10.21
CA CYS A 165 4.72 -11.38 11.44
C CYS A 165 3.43 -11.54 12.25
N LEU A 166 2.28 -11.32 11.62
CA LEU A 166 0.96 -11.46 12.24
C LEU A 166 0.74 -12.87 12.81
N LYS A 167 1.10 -13.91 12.04
CA LYS A 167 1.00 -15.29 12.49
C LYS A 167 1.83 -15.52 13.77
N LYS A 168 3.10 -15.11 13.78
CA LYS A 168 3.97 -15.24 14.96
C LYS A 168 3.41 -14.48 16.17
N MET A 169 2.94 -13.26 15.99
CA MET A 169 2.35 -12.47 17.07
C MET A 169 1.11 -13.14 17.66
N ASN A 170 0.22 -13.67 16.81
CA ASN A 170 -0.97 -14.41 17.24
C ASN A 170 -0.65 -15.71 17.99
N GLU A 171 0.49 -16.34 17.70
CA GLU A 171 1.02 -17.52 18.38
C GLU A 171 1.81 -17.16 19.66
N GLY A 172 1.91 -15.87 20.01
CA GLY A 172 2.72 -15.40 21.14
C GLY A 172 4.23 -15.48 20.92
N ILE A 173 4.67 -15.65 19.68
CA ILE A 173 6.07 -15.72 19.28
C ILE A 173 6.53 -14.32 18.90
N LYS A 174 7.61 -13.84 19.51
CA LYS A 174 8.18 -12.54 19.14
C LYS A 174 8.78 -12.62 17.72
N PRO A 175 8.27 -11.83 16.75
CA PRO A 175 8.85 -11.79 15.41
C PRO A 175 10.24 -11.13 15.45
N ASN A 176 11.09 -11.44 14.46
CA ASN A 176 12.33 -10.71 14.27
C ASN A 176 12.03 -9.29 13.74
N SER A 177 13.01 -8.39 13.83
CA SER A 177 12.84 -6.98 13.44
C SER A 177 12.56 -6.80 11.94
N SER A 178 13.03 -7.70 11.09
CA SER A 178 12.83 -7.62 9.64
C SER A 178 11.35 -7.75 9.30
N VAL A 179 10.69 -8.85 9.70
CA VAL A 179 9.27 -9.06 9.41
C VAL A 179 8.35 -8.10 10.19
N LEU A 180 8.77 -7.67 11.40
CA LEU A 180 8.03 -6.66 12.16
C LEU A 180 8.03 -5.31 11.44
N ASN A 181 9.16 -4.91 10.88
CA ASN A 181 9.26 -3.69 10.08
C ASN A 181 8.41 -3.78 8.80
N LYS A 182 8.30 -4.95 8.18
CA LYS A 182 7.43 -5.12 7.00
C LYS A 182 5.95 -4.90 7.34
N LEU A 183 5.50 -5.38 8.51
CA LEU A 183 4.13 -5.17 8.98
C LEU A 183 3.86 -3.72 9.38
N ASN A 184 4.77 -3.11 10.15
CA ASN A 184 4.53 -1.78 10.73
C ASN A 184 4.95 -0.63 9.81
N LYS A 185 5.95 -0.85 8.96
CA LYS A 185 6.51 0.15 8.05
C LYS A 185 6.63 -0.39 6.62
N PRO A 186 5.49 -0.74 5.98
CA PRO A 186 5.51 -1.16 4.60
C PRO A 186 6.11 -0.06 3.70
N VAL A 187 6.78 -0.46 2.64
CA VAL A 187 7.44 0.50 1.73
C VAL A 187 6.62 0.64 0.45
N PRO A 188 5.76 1.67 0.37
CA PRO A 188 4.91 1.88 -0.80
C PRO A 188 5.76 2.15 -2.05
N ARG A 189 5.36 1.57 -3.17
CA ARG A 189 6.13 1.58 -4.42
C ARG A 189 5.92 2.85 -5.25
N ILE A 190 5.91 4.02 -4.58
CA ILE A 190 5.62 5.34 -5.18
C ILE A 190 6.57 5.78 -6.30
N LYS A 191 7.76 5.19 -6.39
CA LYS A 191 8.68 5.43 -7.52
C LYS A 191 8.44 4.47 -8.67
N LEU A 192 8.06 3.23 -8.36
CA LEU A 192 7.79 2.19 -9.36
C LEU A 192 6.48 2.46 -10.10
N GLY A 193 5.39 2.77 -9.37
CA GLY A 193 4.08 3.00 -9.97
C GLY A 193 4.10 3.97 -11.15
N PRO A 194 4.56 5.22 -11.01
CA PRO A 194 4.67 6.16 -12.13
C PRO A 194 5.62 5.68 -13.25
N ALA A 195 6.66 4.92 -12.91
CA ALA A 195 7.58 4.38 -13.90
C ALA A 195 6.97 3.25 -14.75
N LEU A 196 5.89 2.63 -14.29
CA LEU A 196 5.15 1.61 -15.03
C LEU A 196 4.16 2.19 -16.06
N ILE A 197 3.97 3.52 -16.13
CA ILE A 197 3.13 4.15 -17.17
C ILE A 197 3.65 3.79 -18.55
N ASN A 198 2.76 3.35 -19.43
CA ASN A 198 3.00 2.79 -20.78
C ASN A 198 3.73 1.44 -20.82
N ILE A 199 4.06 0.83 -19.68
CA ILE A 199 4.70 -0.48 -19.55
C ILE A 199 3.68 -1.50 -19.04
N ALA A 200 3.02 -1.18 -17.92
CA ALA A 200 2.00 -2.05 -17.35
C ALA A 200 0.68 -1.93 -18.11
N SER A 201 0.06 -3.06 -18.42
CA SER A 201 -1.28 -3.14 -18.99
C SER A 201 -2.37 -3.07 -17.90
N ALA A 202 -2.09 -3.61 -16.71
CA ALA A 202 -2.92 -3.48 -15.50
C ALA A 202 -2.04 -3.51 -14.26
N CYS A 203 -2.54 -2.94 -13.14
CA CYS A 203 -1.82 -2.92 -11.87
C CYS A 203 -2.80 -2.87 -10.69
N ILE A 204 -2.38 -3.45 -9.57
CA ILE A 204 -3.00 -3.40 -8.25
C ILE A 204 -1.89 -3.47 -7.20
N ASP A 205 -2.09 -2.91 -6.03
CA ASP A 205 -1.23 -3.23 -4.88
C ASP A 205 -1.72 -4.50 -4.16
N VAL A 206 -0.84 -5.13 -3.40
CA VAL A 206 -1.12 -6.39 -2.70
C VAL A 206 -1.39 -6.06 -1.23
N SER A 207 -2.65 -5.87 -0.90
CA SER A 207 -3.14 -5.53 0.44
C SER A 207 -3.87 -6.67 1.14
N ASP A 208 -4.69 -7.42 0.40
CA ASP A 208 -5.51 -8.54 0.92
C ASP A 208 -4.89 -9.91 0.64
N GLY A 209 -3.81 -9.93 -0.14
CA GLY A 209 -3.07 -11.11 -0.58
C GLY A 209 -3.07 -11.28 -2.09
N LEU A 210 -1.96 -11.78 -2.62
CA LEU A 210 -1.72 -11.87 -4.06
C LEU A 210 -2.84 -12.57 -4.83
N GLU A 211 -3.39 -13.68 -4.30
CA GLU A 211 -4.46 -14.45 -4.95
C GLU A 211 -5.73 -13.61 -5.16
N GLN A 212 -6.16 -12.91 -4.09
CA GLN A 212 -7.35 -12.06 -4.14
C GLN A 212 -7.12 -10.85 -5.02
N ASP A 213 -6.01 -10.14 -4.84
CA ASP A 213 -5.73 -8.90 -5.55
C ASP A 213 -5.50 -9.14 -7.05
N LEU A 214 -4.78 -10.20 -7.42
CA LEU A 214 -4.68 -10.59 -8.82
C LEU A 214 -6.07 -10.96 -9.40
N THR A 215 -6.93 -11.61 -8.63
CA THR A 215 -8.29 -11.94 -9.08
C THR A 215 -9.10 -10.69 -9.43
N HIS A 216 -8.86 -9.54 -8.76
CA HIS A 216 -9.47 -8.28 -9.16
C HIS A 216 -9.00 -7.80 -10.54
N ILE A 217 -7.70 -7.93 -10.87
CA ILE A 217 -7.20 -7.67 -12.24
C ILE A 217 -7.87 -8.59 -13.24
N LEU A 218 -7.93 -9.90 -12.95
CA LEU A 218 -8.49 -10.89 -13.87
C LEU A 218 -9.97 -10.61 -14.19
N ARG A 219 -10.76 -10.33 -13.16
CA ARG A 219 -12.18 -9.97 -13.30
C ARG A 219 -12.37 -8.67 -14.10
N ALA A 220 -11.62 -7.62 -13.76
CA ALA A 220 -11.70 -6.32 -14.42
C ALA A 220 -11.28 -6.39 -15.89
N SER A 221 -10.36 -7.29 -16.24
CA SER A 221 -9.83 -7.51 -17.60
C SER A 221 -10.56 -8.62 -18.36
N LYS A 222 -11.41 -9.42 -17.69
CA LYS A 222 -12.14 -10.58 -18.26
C LYS A 222 -11.18 -11.65 -18.83
N VAL A 223 -10.14 -11.96 -18.10
CA VAL A 223 -9.08 -12.92 -18.44
C VAL A 223 -8.87 -13.92 -17.30
N GLY A 224 -8.05 -14.94 -17.54
CA GLY A 224 -7.55 -15.84 -16.52
C GLY A 224 -6.04 -15.74 -16.40
N ALA A 225 -5.45 -16.53 -15.51
CA ALA A 225 -4.01 -16.57 -15.31
C ALA A 225 -3.53 -17.95 -14.89
N ILE A 226 -2.23 -18.18 -15.13
CA ILE A 226 -1.47 -19.27 -14.53
C ILE A 226 -0.33 -18.63 -13.74
N LEU A 227 -0.31 -18.85 -12.43
CA LEU A 227 0.82 -18.54 -11.56
C LEU A 227 1.67 -19.78 -11.33
N ASP A 228 2.95 -19.57 -11.08
CA ASP A 228 3.89 -20.60 -10.64
C ASP A 228 4.34 -20.26 -9.21
N SER A 229 3.91 -21.08 -8.23
CA SER A 229 4.24 -20.84 -6.82
C SER A 229 5.74 -20.92 -6.52
N GLU A 230 6.52 -21.66 -7.32
CA GLU A 230 7.98 -21.73 -7.18
C GLU A 230 8.67 -20.42 -7.60
N SER A 231 7.98 -19.58 -8.39
CA SER A 231 8.49 -18.29 -8.84
C SER A 231 8.17 -17.13 -7.88
N LEU A 232 7.44 -17.36 -6.78
CA LEU A 232 7.11 -16.31 -5.83
C LEU A 232 8.37 -15.73 -5.19
N PRO A 233 8.52 -14.40 -5.16
CA PRO A 233 9.61 -13.76 -4.44
C PRO A 233 9.33 -13.81 -2.94
N LEU A 234 10.17 -14.52 -2.21
CA LEU A 234 10.06 -14.73 -0.78
C LEU A 234 11.34 -14.26 -0.09
N SER A 235 11.19 -13.63 1.07
CA SER A 235 12.32 -13.33 1.95
C SER A 235 12.90 -14.61 2.58
N ASP A 236 14.11 -14.54 3.10
CA ASP A 236 14.72 -15.65 3.83
C ASP A 236 13.85 -16.11 5.01
N SER A 237 13.18 -15.17 5.70
CA SER A 237 12.30 -15.48 6.83
C SER A 237 11.08 -16.31 6.43
N VAL A 238 10.46 -15.98 5.29
CA VAL A 238 9.31 -16.71 4.75
C VAL A 238 9.76 -18.05 4.18
N GLN A 239 10.91 -18.11 3.48
CA GLN A 239 11.48 -19.36 2.97
C GLN A 239 11.78 -20.34 4.12
N ASP A 240 12.40 -19.87 5.21
CA ASP A 240 12.70 -20.70 6.39
C ASP A 240 11.43 -21.23 7.06
N TYR A 241 10.39 -20.39 7.14
CA TYR A 241 9.08 -20.84 7.62
C TYR A 241 8.49 -21.94 6.72
N LEU A 242 8.53 -21.77 5.40
CA LEU A 242 7.98 -22.73 4.44
C LEU A 242 8.72 -24.08 4.43
N LYS A 243 10.01 -24.12 4.75
CA LYS A 243 10.76 -25.40 4.87
C LYS A 243 10.14 -26.37 5.89
N THR A 244 9.48 -25.83 6.92
CA THR A 244 8.86 -26.62 7.98
C THR A 244 7.35 -26.71 7.86
N SER A 245 6.69 -25.64 7.48
CA SER A 245 5.22 -25.55 7.44
C SER A 245 4.62 -26.05 6.14
N GLN A 246 5.33 -25.87 5.01
CA GLN A 246 4.84 -26.08 3.65
C GLN A 246 3.55 -25.28 3.32
N ASP A 247 3.26 -24.23 4.11
CA ASP A 247 2.04 -23.42 4.02
C ASP A 247 2.20 -22.29 2.99
N LEU A 248 2.12 -22.63 1.71
CA LEU A 248 2.12 -21.65 0.61
C LEU A 248 0.93 -20.67 0.65
N GLY A 249 -0.11 -20.98 1.42
CA GLY A 249 -1.21 -20.03 1.65
C GLY A 249 -0.74 -18.73 2.32
N LEU A 250 0.30 -18.78 3.13
CA LEU A 250 0.82 -17.59 3.80
C LEU A 250 1.28 -16.48 2.82
N PRO A 251 2.17 -16.72 1.84
CA PRO A 251 2.56 -15.69 0.87
C PRO A 251 1.53 -15.43 -0.25
N LEU A 252 0.58 -16.34 -0.49
CA LEU A 252 -0.44 -16.19 -1.53
C LEU A 252 -1.67 -15.44 -1.05
N CYS A 253 -2.10 -15.69 0.19
CA CYS A 253 -3.37 -15.20 0.73
C CYS A 253 -3.17 -14.25 1.93
N GLY A 254 -1.95 -14.13 2.44
CA GLY A 254 -1.62 -13.16 3.48
C GLY A 254 -1.58 -11.75 2.92
N GLY A 255 -2.16 -10.80 3.63
CA GLY A 255 -2.18 -9.39 3.24
C GLY A 255 -1.06 -8.56 3.87
N ASP A 256 -1.20 -7.24 3.76
CA ASP A 256 -0.29 -6.23 4.31
C ASP A 256 1.10 -6.16 3.64
N ASP A 257 1.28 -6.71 2.43
CA ASP A 257 2.58 -6.64 1.73
C ASP A 257 2.82 -5.26 1.07
N TYR A 258 1.77 -4.62 0.56
CA TYR A 258 1.83 -3.32 -0.15
C TYR A 258 2.87 -3.27 -1.26
N GLU A 259 3.06 -4.40 -1.92
CA GLU A 259 3.81 -4.53 -3.16
C GLU A 259 2.90 -4.31 -4.38
N LEU A 260 3.46 -4.04 -5.56
CA LEU A 260 2.66 -3.93 -6.78
C LEU A 260 2.63 -5.26 -7.55
N CYS A 261 1.42 -5.76 -7.80
CA CYS A 261 1.16 -6.82 -8.77
C CYS A 261 0.70 -6.17 -10.08
N PHE A 262 1.42 -6.42 -11.17
CA PHE A 262 1.08 -5.83 -12.46
C PHE A 262 1.28 -6.79 -13.63
N THR A 263 0.57 -6.51 -14.73
CA THR A 263 0.69 -7.26 -15.98
C THR A 263 1.35 -6.39 -17.04
N SER A 264 2.09 -7.01 -17.94
CA SER A 264 2.78 -6.30 -19.02
C SER A 264 3.02 -7.21 -20.22
N ASP A 265 2.95 -6.64 -21.43
CA ASP A 265 3.38 -7.33 -22.63
C ASP A 265 4.83 -7.79 -22.52
N GLN A 266 5.12 -9.00 -23.02
CA GLN A 266 6.45 -9.58 -22.93
C GLN A 266 7.56 -8.76 -23.62
N SER A 267 7.21 -7.90 -24.56
CA SER A 267 8.19 -6.99 -25.22
C SER A 267 8.81 -5.98 -24.24
N HIS A 268 8.14 -5.65 -23.12
CA HIS A 268 8.66 -4.77 -22.09
C HIS A 268 9.57 -5.44 -21.05
N GLN A 269 9.85 -6.75 -21.18
CA GLN A 269 10.66 -7.48 -20.20
C GLN A 269 12.04 -6.84 -19.94
N ALA A 270 12.71 -6.37 -21.00
CA ALA A 270 14.02 -5.72 -20.87
C ALA A 270 13.92 -4.35 -20.16
N GLU A 271 12.84 -3.61 -20.36
CA GLU A 271 12.57 -2.35 -19.70
C GLU A 271 12.24 -2.53 -18.23
N ILE A 272 11.40 -3.52 -17.89
CA ILE A 272 11.08 -3.89 -16.50
C ILE A 272 12.35 -4.30 -15.74
N LYS A 273 13.26 -5.06 -16.36
CA LYS A 273 14.54 -5.40 -15.75
C LYS A 273 15.38 -4.14 -15.46
N LYS A 274 15.46 -3.20 -16.38
CA LYS A 274 16.16 -1.91 -16.16
C LYS A 274 15.52 -1.09 -15.04
N LEU A 275 14.18 -1.08 -14.94
CA LEU A 275 13.48 -0.42 -13.83
C LEU A 275 13.83 -1.07 -12.49
N SER A 276 13.82 -2.41 -12.42
CA SER A 276 14.23 -3.16 -11.24
C SER A 276 15.64 -2.76 -10.76
N GLU A 277 16.60 -2.71 -11.69
CA GLU A 277 17.99 -2.33 -11.41
C GLU A 277 18.10 -0.85 -10.98
N SER A 278 17.47 0.07 -11.72
CA SER A 278 17.59 1.52 -11.49
C SER A 278 16.92 2.00 -10.20
N LEU A 279 15.81 1.35 -9.82
CA LEU A 279 15.08 1.66 -8.60
C LEU A 279 15.55 0.85 -7.38
N ASN A 280 16.43 -0.13 -7.61
CA ASN A 280 16.86 -1.12 -6.60
C ASN A 280 15.65 -1.82 -5.95
N ILE A 281 14.67 -2.21 -6.77
CA ILE A 281 13.45 -2.93 -6.36
C ILE A 281 13.45 -4.27 -7.08
N ARG A 282 13.37 -5.38 -6.34
CA ARG A 282 13.16 -6.70 -6.93
C ARG A 282 11.82 -6.69 -7.68
N ILE A 283 11.81 -7.10 -8.94
CA ILE A 283 10.60 -7.30 -9.75
C ILE A 283 10.68 -8.70 -10.33
N THR A 284 9.74 -9.54 -9.96
CA THR A 284 9.76 -10.96 -10.30
C THR A 284 8.58 -11.31 -11.19
N LYS A 285 8.84 -11.99 -12.30
CA LYS A 285 7.80 -12.62 -13.11
C LYS A 285 7.29 -13.86 -12.38
N ILE A 286 5.98 -13.93 -12.12
CA ILE A 286 5.35 -15.00 -11.36
C ILE A 286 4.31 -15.79 -12.15
N GLY A 287 3.98 -15.37 -13.39
CA GLY A 287 2.96 -16.05 -14.17
C GLY A 287 2.68 -15.41 -15.52
N VAL A 288 1.58 -15.85 -16.12
CA VAL A 288 1.13 -15.41 -17.46
C VAL A 288 -0.40 -15.32 -17.48
N ILE A 289 -0.92 -14.29 -18.14
CA ILE A 289 -2.35 -14.10 -18.42
C ILE A 289 -2.78 -15.02 -19.56
N ASN A 290 -3.97 -15.61 -19.43
CA ASN A 290 -4.60 -16.46 -20.44
C ASN A 290 -6.10 -16.14 -20.62
N ASN A 291 -6.79 -16.89 -21.49
CA ASN A 291 -8.21 -16.70 -21.78
C ASN A 291 -9.15 -17.61 -20.95
N SER A 292 -8.66 -18.31 -19.91
CA SER A 292 -9.47 -19.30 -19.18
C SER A 292 -10.55 -18.68 -18.29
N GLN A 293 -10.43 -17.39 -17.94
CA GLN A 293 -11.25 -16.67 -16.94
C GLN A 293 -11.15 -17.25 -15.51
N THR A 294 -10.16 -18.08 -15.25
CA THR A 294 -9.87 -18.69 -13.96
C THR A 294 -8.42 -18.42 -13.58
N LEU A 295 -8.13 -18.42 -12.28
CA LEU A 295 -6.78 -18.41 -11.73
C LEU A 295 -6.38 -19.87 -11.46
N GLU A 296 -5.30 -20.33 -12.07
CA GLU A 296 -4.59 -21.57 -11.76
C GLU A 296 -3.28 -21.23 -11.03
N ILE A 297 -3.02 -21.84 -9.89
CA ILE A 297 -1.75 -21.69 -9.17
C ILE A 297 -1.06 -23.04 -9.16
N ARG A 298 -0.04 -23.21 -9.99
CA ARG A 298 0.74 -24.46 -10.06
C ARG A 298 1.54 -24.62 -8.77
N GLY A 299 1.57 -25.86 -8.27
CA GLY A 299 2.25 -26.19 -7.01
C GLY A 299 1.49 -25.78 -5.75
N TYR A 300 0.23 -25.33 -5.86
CA TYR A 300 -0.63 -25.00 -4.74
C TYR A 300 -2.05 -25.52 -4.96
N GLU A 301 -2.50 -26.42 -4.10
CA GLU A 301 -3.86 -26.99 -4.09
C GLU A 301 -4.67 -26.55 -2.86
N GLY A 302 -4.20 -25.50 -2.17
CA GLY A 302 -4.78 -25.05 -0.92
C GLY A 302 -6.10 -24.28 -1.12
N SER A 303 -6.86 -24.21 -0.02
CA SER A 303 -8.08 -23.40 0.11
C SER A 303 -7.92 -22.30 1.14
N SER A 304 -6.73 -21.74 1.26
CA SER A 304 -6.50 -20.61 2.18
C SER A 304 -7.40 -19.44 1.77
N LYS A 305 -7.96 -18.77 2.76
CA LYS A 305 -8.83 -17.61 2.51
C LYS A 305 -8.02 -16.35 2.71
N SER A 306 -8.04 -15.48 1.72
CA SER A 306 -7.57 -14.11 1.86
C SER A 306 -8.41 -13.33 2.89
N TYR A 307 -7.86 -12.24 3.39
CA TYR A 307 -8.53 -11.43 4.40
C TYR A 307 -9.87 -10.87 3.89
N GLN A 308 -10.89 -10.88 4.74
CA GLN A 308 -12.19 -10.26 4.48
C GLN A 308 -12.72 -9.64 5.78
N HIS A 309 -13.24 -8.43 5.71
CA HIS A 309 -13.85 -7.74 6.86
C HIS A 309 -15.20 -8.33 7.28
N PHE A 310 -15.96 -8.96 6.34
CA PHE A 310 -17.31 -9.50 6.56
C PHE A 310 -17.51 -10.85 5.89
#